data_7e30cb444adc0508315bcb4a554098a7
#
_entry.id   7e30cb444adc0508315bcb4a554098a7
#
_cell.length_a   1.000
_cell.length_b   1.000
_cell.length_c   1.000
_cell.angle_alpha   90.00
_cell.angle_beta   90.00
_cell.angle_gamma   90.00
#
_symmetry.space_group_name_H-M   'P 1'
#
loop_
_entity.id
_entity.type
_entity.pdbx_description
1 polymer ?
#
loop_
_entity_poly.entity_id
_entity_poly.type
_entity_poly.pdbx_seq_one_letter_code
_entity_poly.pdbx_strand_id
1 'polypeptide(L)'
;MMIIMQKDKSTKPPAKAKAPQLRATQARKEVTHERIVEVASRAIRRSGYDGTGVADIMKEAGLTHGGFYAHFASREALLAEAADRARAEALGWTAQVFEAAPEGQGLQALMRAYLSDEHLNGVERGCAVSALGSEMHRQAPEVRHVATRHIQQLIDIVASEIPEGGDRSAHDEAMVRISAMVGTVVLARAVDDPALAKSLREAAFKYFSPVGG
;
A
#
# COMPACT_ATOMS: atom_id res chain seq x y z
N MET A 1 29.88 -29.86 -75.74
CA MET A 1 29.80 -30.27 -74.36
C MET A 1 29.52 -28.95 -73.57
N MET A 2 28.26 -28.72 -73.19
CA MET A 2 27.75 -27.42 -72.68
C MET A 2 27.55 -27.58 -71.20
N ILE A 3 28.35 -26.86 -70.36
CA ILE A 3 28.26 -26.90 -68.90
C ILE A 3 27.25 -25.83 -68.46
N ILE A 4 26.13 -26.28 -67.92
CA ILE A 4 25.12 -25.40 -67.37
C ILE A 4 25.54 -25.05 -65.92
N MET A 5 25.88 -23.75 -65.69
CA MET A 5 26.06 -23.23 -64.32
C MET A 5 24.70 -22.98 -63.62
N GLN A 6 24.44 -23.76 -62.58
CA GLN A 6 23.31 -23.53 -61.67
C GLN A 6 23.62 -22.33 -60.76
N LYS A 7 22.73 -21.32 -60.78
CA LYS A 7 22.72 -20.22 -59.85
C LYS A 7 22.24 -20.70 -58.48
N ASP A 8 23.09 -20.56 -57.49
CA ASP A 8 22.77 -20.79 -56.08
C ASP A 8 21.78 -19.73 -55.58
N LYS A 9 20.69 -20.20 -54.93
CA LYS A 9 19.64 -19.33 -54.37
C LYS A 9 20.04 -18.81 -52.99
N SER A 10 20.21 -17.55 -52.92
CA SER A 10 20.16 -16.64 -51.75
C SER A 10 19.52 -17.27 -50.50
N THR A 11 20.34 -17.53 -49.51
CA THR A 11 19.93 -17.79 -48.14
C THR A 11 19.60 -16.46 -47.45
N LYS A 12 18.31 -16.28 -47.10
CA LYS A 12 17.80 -15.17 -46.36
C LYS A 12 18.34 -15.24 -44.91
N PRO A 13 18.94 -14.19 -44.33
CA PRO A 13 19.47 -14.25 -42.98
C PRO A 13 18.34 -14.36 -41.94
N PRO A 14 18.55 -15.04 -40.80
CA PRO A 14 17.50 -15.29 -39.83
C PRO A 14 17.13 -14.01 -39.06
N ALA A 15 15.82 -13.87 -38.81
CA ALA A 15 15.20 -12.76 -38.10
C ALA A 15 15.57 -12.75 -36.59
N LYS A 16 16.76 -12.25 -36.24
CA LYS A 16 17.28 -12.18 -34.86
C LYS A 16 17.05 -10.84 -34.13
N ALA A 17 16.29 -9.88 -34.67
CA ALA A 17 16.21 -8.51 -34.09
C ALA A 17 14.96 -8.17 -33.27
N LYS A 18 13.97 -9.09 -33.12
CA LYS A 18 12.69 -8.73 -32.44
C LYS A 18 12.66 -8.94 -30.92
N ALA A 19 13.43 -9.86 -30.36
CA ALA A 19 13.37 -10.23 -28.95
C ALA A 19 13.88 -9.13 -27.98
N PRO A 20 14.98 -8.39 -28.22
CA PRO A 20 15.43 -7.33 -27.32
C PRO A 20 14.48 -6.13 -27.28
N GLN A 21 13.90 -5.76 -28.43
CA GLN A 21 12.96 -4.64 -28.52
C GLN A 21 11.64 -4.94 -27.81
N LEU A 22 11.14 -6.17 -27.92
CA LEU A 22 9.94 -6.61 -27.20
C LEU A 22 10.15 -6.58 -25.68
N ARG A 23 11.29 -7.04 -25.19
CA ARG A 23 11.65 -6.97 -23.76
C ARG A 23 11.76 -5.52 -23.27
N ALA A 24 12.38 -4.63 -24.03
CA ALA A 24 12.49 -3.21 -23.69
C ALA A 24 11.11 -2.52 -23.65
N THR A 25 10.22 -2.86 -24.57
CA THR A 25 8.86 -2.32 -24.60
C THR A 25 8.03 -2.82 -23.40
N GLN A 26 8.15 -4.11 -23.08
CA GLN A 26 7.49 -4.70 -21.91
C GLN A 26 7.98 -4.07 -20.61
N ALA A 27 9.29 -3.92 -20.43
CA ALA A 27 9.87 -3.28 -19.26
C ALA A 27 9.39 -1.82 -19.09
N ARG A 28 9.29 -1.06 -20.18
CA ARG A 28 8.74 0.31 -20.14
C ARG A 28 7.27 0.33 -19.74
N LYS A 29 6.48 -0.64 -20.22
CA LYS A 29 5.07 -0.79 -19.87
C LYS A 29 4.93 -1.09 -18.37
N GLU A 30 5.74 -1.98 -17.82
CA GLU A 30 5.76 -2.32 -16.39
C GLU A 30 6.13 -1.10 -15.52
N VAL A 31 7.19 -0.38 -15.85
CA VAL A 31 7.57 0.86 -15.14
C VAL A 31 6.46 1.91 -15.17
N THR A 32 5.76 2.01 -16.30
CA THR A 32 4.62 2.95 -16.42
C THR A 32 3.43 2.49 -15.59
N HIS A 33 3.12 1.19 -15.59
CA HIS A 33 2.09 0.59 -14.77
C HIS A 33 2.33 0.83 -13.27
N GLU A 34 3.53 0.51 -12.78
CA GLU A 34 3.95 0.75 -11.39
C GLU A 34 3.81 2.22 -10.99
N ARG A 35 4.17 3.16 -11.85
CA ARG A 35 4.01 4.59 -11.59
C ARG A 35 2.53 4.99 -11.44
N ILE A 36 1.63 4.43 -12.27
CA ILE A 36 0.19 4.69 -12.15
C ILE A 36 -0.33 4.14 -10.83
N VAL A 37 0.06 2.91 -10.46
CA VAL A 37 -0.34 2.29 -9.19
C VAL A 37 0.18 3.09 -7.99
N GLU A 38 1.41 3.58 -8.02
CA GLU A 38 2.00 4.42 -6.96
C GLU A 38 1.22 5.73 -6.78
N VAL A 39 0.92 6.43 -7.89
CA VAL A 39 0.11 7.66 -7.85
C VAL A 39 -1.29 7.37 -7.32
N ALA A 40 -1.93 6.31 -7.82
CA ALA A 40 -3.27 5.91 -7.38
C ALA A 40 -3.29 5.56 -5.89
N SER A 41 -2.28 4.84 -5.39
CA SER A 41 -2.14 4.48 -3.98
C SER A 41 -2.10 5.70 -3.05
N ARG A 42 -1.39 6.77 -3.45
CA ARG A 42 -1.37 8.04 -2.71
C ARG A 42 -2.69 8.79 -2.84
N ALA A 43 -3.23 8.85 -4.06
CA ALA A 43 -4.46 9.58 -4.34
C ALA A 43 -5.67 9.04 -3.56
N ILE A 44 -5.84 7.70 -3.48
CA ILE A 44 -6.93 7.12 -2.70
C ILE A 44 -6.80 7.41 -1.20
N ARG A 45 -5.60 7.38 -0.63
CA ARG A 45 -5.38 7.72 0.77
C ARG A 45 -5.63 9.21 1.07
N ARG A 46 -5.32 10.10 0.11
CA ARG A 46 -5.55 11.54 0.22
C ARG A 46 -7.01 11.93 0.09
N SER A 47 -7.72 11.35 -0.89
CA SER A 47 -9.02 11.84 -1.34
C SER A 47 -10.17 10.82 -1.24
N GLY A 48 -9.88 9.61 -0.71
CA GLY A 48 -10.85 8.52 -0.70
C GLY A 48 -10.99 7.81 -2.06
N TYR A 49 -11.70 6.69 -2.05
CA TYR A 49 -11.95 5.92 -3.29
C TYR A 49 -12.86 6.70 -4.24
N ASP A 50 -13.90 7.36 -3.73
CA ASP A 50 -14.87 8.09 -4.55
C ASP A 50 -14.34 9.45 -5.00
N GLY A 51 -13.46 10.08 -4.20
CA GLY A 51 -12.81 11.34 -4.51
C GLY A 51 -11.67 11.23 -5.53
N THR A 52 -11.36 10.02 -6.02
CA THR A 52 -10.21 9.76 -6.90
C THR A 52 -10.66 9.32 -8.29
N GLY A 53 -10.54 10.24 -9.28
CA GLY A 53 -10.86 9.99 -10.68
C GLY A 53 -9.70 9.38 -11.47
N VAL A 54 -10.00 8.48 -12.43
CA VAL A 54 -8.99 7.90 -13.34
C VAL A 54 -8.24 8.98 -14.12
N ALA A 55 -8.95 10.04 -14.57
CA ALA A 55 -8.34 11.13 -15.32
C ALA A 55 -7.30 11.88 -14.49
N ASP A 56 -7.59 12.12 -13.20
CA ASP A 56 -6.69 12.83 -12.30
C ASP A 56 -5.46 11.98 -11.97
N ILE A 57 -5.64 10.68 -11.71
CA ILE A 57 -4.53 9.74 -11.52
C ILE A 57 -3.61 9.74 -12.74
N MET A 58 -4.17 9.59 -13.95
CA MET A 58 -3.36 9.54 -15.16
C MET A 58 -2.62 10.85 -15.40
N LYS A 59 -3.27 11.99 -15.16
CA LYS A 59 -2.65 13.32 -15.23
C LYS A 59 -1.51 13.48 -14.23
N GLU A 60 -1.71 13.09 -12.98
CA GLU A 60 -0.69 13.14 -11.93
C GLU A 60 0.48 12.18 -12.25
N ALA A 61 0.20 11.04 -12.89
CA ALA A 61 1.22 10.13 -13.41
C ALA A 61 1.94 10.65 -14.67
N GLY A 62 1.59 11.83 -15.20
CA GLY A 62 2.18 12.42 -16.42
C GLY A 62 1.74 11.71 -17.70
N LEU A 63 0.52 11.17 -17.72
CA LEU A 63 -0.02 10.37 -18.81
C LEU A 63 -1.37 10.92 -19.30
N THR A 64 -1.76 10.52 -20.51
CA THR A 64 -3.09 10.83 -21.04
C THR A 64 -4.12 9.85 -20.51
N HIS A 65 -5.37 10.30 -20.32
CA HIS A 65 -6.48 9.43 -19.93
C HIS A 65 -6.66 8.22 -20.87
N GLY A 66 -6.47 8.40 -22.18
CA GLY A 66 -6.58 7.30 -23.16
C GLY A 66 -5.57 6.16 -22.97
N GLY A 67 -4.45 6.42 -22.28
CA GLY A 67 -3.47 5.38 -21.95
C GLY A 67 -3.92 4.41 -20.84
N PHE A 68 -4.98 4.72 -20.11
CA PHE A 68 -5.45 3.91 -18.98
C PHE A 68 -5.75 2.46 -19.36
N TYR A 69 -6.55 2.24 -20.40
CA TYR A 69 -6.97 0.91 -20.84
C TYR A 69 -5.85 0.03 -21.41
N ALA A 70 -4.64 0.60 -21.65
CA ALA A 70 -3.47 -0.17 -21.97
C ALA A 70 -2.85 -0.87 -20.74
N HIS A 71 -3.21 -0.41 -19.53
CA HIS A 71 -2.66 -0.88 -18.25
C HIS A 71 -3.69 -1.60 -17.37
N PHE A 72 -4.94 -1.15 -17.35
CA PHE A 72 -5.98 -1.67 -16.45
C PHE A 72 -7.25 -1.99 -17.19
N ALA A 73 -7.89 -3.12 -16.83
CA ALA A 73 -9.15 -3.56 -17.42
C ALA A 73 -10.33 -2.68 -16.95
N SER A 74 -10.27 -2.16 -15.72
CA SER A 74 -11.30 -1.32 -15.13
C SER A 74 -10.72 -0.39 -14.04
N ARG A 75 -11.52 0.57 -13.59
CA ARG A 75 -11.20 1.42 -12.43
C ARG A 75 -11.01 0.58 -11.17
N GLU A 76 -11.87 -0.41 -10.96
CA GLU A 76 -11.83 -1.31 -9.81
C GLU A 76 -10.53 -2.12 -9.78
N ALA A 77 -10.03 -2.57 -10.94
CA ALA A 77 -8.74 -3.22 -11.05
C ALA A 77 -7.58 -2.30 -10.60
N LEU A 78 -7.56 -1.04 -11.07
CA LEU A 78 -6.58 -0.06 -10.61
C LEU A 78 -6.69 0.18 -9.09
N LEU A 79 -7.91 0.35 -8.56
CA LEU A 79 -8.12 0.60 -7.14
C LEU A 79 -7.68 -0.59 -6.26
N ALA A 80 -7.87 -1.82 -6.73
CA ALA A 80 -7.40 -3.03 -6.04
C ALA A 80 -5.86 -3.08 -5.99
N GLU A 81 -5.18 -2.77 -7.11
CA GLU A 81 -3.72 -2.70 -7.13
C GLU A 81 -3.18 -1.54 -6.30
N ALA A 82 -3.84 -0.38 -6.33
CA ALA A 82 -3.49 0.77 -5.50
C ALA A 82 -3.64 0.48 -3.99
N ALA A 83 -4.70 -0.22 -3.61
CA ALA A 83 -4.92 -0.66 -2.24
C ALA A 83 -3.87 -1.70 -1.81
N ASP A 84 -3.49 -2.64 -2.70
CA ASP A 84 -2.45 -3.64 -2.43
C ASP A 84 -1.07 -2.98 -2.27
N ARG A 85 -0.77 -1.96 -3.06
CA ARG A 85 0.45 -1.15 -2.90
C ARG A 85 0.46 -0.44 -1.55
N ALA A 86 -0.64 0.22 -1.16
CA ALA A 86 -0.77 0.87 0.14
C ALA A 86 -0.60 -0.11 1.30
N ARG A 87 -1.15 -1.34 1.17
CA ARG A 87 -0.94 -2.44 2.11
C ARG A 87 0.54 -2.80 2.25
N ALA A 88 1.22 -3.05 1.13
CA ALA A 88 2.62 -3.43 1.12
C ALA A 88 3.52 -2.34 1.76
N GLU A 89 3.26 -1.07 1.47
CA GLU A 89 3.96 0.07 2.07
C GLU A 89 3.75 0.14 3.58
N ALA A 90 2.50 -0.02 4.05
CA ALA A 90 2.18 0.01 5.48
C ALA A 90 2.83 -1.14 6.26
N LEU A 91 2.80 -2.37 5.72
CA LEU A 91 3.42 -3.53 6.33
C LEU A 91 4.95 -3.40 6.35
N GLY A 92 5.54 -2.91 5.25
CA GLY A 92 6.98 -2.63 5.18
C GLY A 92 7.42 -1.59 6.19
N TRP A 93 6.64 -0.52 6.37
CA TRP A 93 6.91 0.49 7.39
C TRP A 93 6.79 -0.09 8.81
N THR A 94 5.77 -0.91 9.10
CA THR A 94 5.60 -1.57 10.40
C THR A 94 6.80 -2.47 10.71
N ALA A 95 7.25 -3.28 9.74
CA ALA A 95 8.42 -4.14 9.90
C ALA A 95 9.70 -3.32 10.18
N GLN A 96 9.91 -2.20 9.48
CA GLN A 96 11.05 -1.31 9.73
C GLN A 96 11.02 -0.70 11.13
N VAL A 97 9.84 -0.34 11.65
CA VAL A 97 9.70 0.18 13.01
C VAL A 97 10.10 -0.89 14.03
N PHE A 98 9.68 -2.14 13.83
CA PHE A 98 10.06 -3.24 14.73
C PHE A 98 11.54 -3.55 14.66
N GLU A 99 12.13 -3.60 13.46
CA GLU A 99 13.56 -3.85 13.27
C GLU A 99 14.45 -2.77 13.92
N ALA A 100 14.00 -1.51 13.90
CA ALA A 100 14.71 -0.38 14.50
C ALA A 100 14.51 -0.26 16.02
N ALA A 101 13.53 -0.94 16.60
CA ALA A 101 13.21 -0.84 18.01
C ALA A 101 14.20 -1.65 18.87
N PRO A 102 14.53 -1.18 20.10
CA PRO A 102 15.24 -2.01 21.06
C PRO A 102 14.45 -3.29 21.37
N GLU A 103 15.17 -4.35 21.77
CA GLU A 103 14.56 -5.64 22.15
C GLU A 103 13.44 -5.46 23.17
N GLY A 104 12.29 -6.07 22.92
CA GLY A 104 11.09 -5.99 23.77
C GLY A 104 10.33 -4.67 23.70
N GLN A 105 10.76 -3.68 22.89
CA GLN A 105 10.09 -2.38 22.78
C GLN A 105 9.35 -2.16 21.44
N GLY A 106 9.25 -3.19 20.61
CA GLY A 106 8.65 -3.10 19.27
C GLY A 106 7.24 -2.50 19.28
N LEU A 107 6.36 -3.03 20.12
CA LEU A 107 4.97 -2.52 20.23
C LEU A 107 4.91 -1.05 20.67
N GLN A 108 5.75 -0.65 21.63
CA GLN A 108 5.79 0.74 22.09
C GLN A 108 6.33 1.66 20.99
N ALA A 109 7.35 1.22 20.26
CA ALA A 109 7.90 1.95 19.13
C ALA A 109 6.85 2.12 18.01
N LEU A 110 6.12 1.04 17.68
CA LEU A 110 5.04 1.10 16.70
C LEU A 110 3.95 2.09 17.11
N MET A 111 3.47 2.01 18.35
CA MET A 111 2.45 2.92 18.85
C MET A 111 2.92 4.37 18.82
N ARG A 112 4.15 4.65 19.24
CA ARG A 112 4.73 6.00 19.19
C ARG A 112 4.80 6.53 17.76
N ALA A 113 5.28 5.73 16.82
CA ALA A 113 5.39 6.10 15.41
C ALA A 113 4.02 6.28 14.77
N TYR A 114 3.07 5.37 15.05
CA TYR A 114 1.73 5.42 14.48
C TYR A 114 0.90 6.61 14.99
N LEU A 115 1.04 6.97 16.27
CA LEU A 115 0.33 8.09 16.90
C LEU A 115 1.11 9.42 16.80
N SER A 116 2.20 9.48 16.02
CA SER A 116 3.00 10.69 15.84
C SER A 116 2.29 11.75 14.99
N ASP A 117 2.75 13.01 15.09
CA ASP A 117 2.30 14.10 14.21
C ASP A 117 2.65 13.83 12.75
N GLU A 118 3.77 13.17 12.48
CA GLU A 118 4.19 12.79 11.13
C GLU A 118 3.19 11.84 10.49
N HIS A 119 2.78 10.77 11.19
CA HIS A 119 1.78 9.83 10.66
C HIS A 119 0.38 10.46 10.59
N LEU A 120 0.01 11.30 11.57
CA LEU A 120 -1.28 12.02 11.55
C LEU A 120 -1.43 12.88 10.30
N ASN A 121 -0.37 13.63 9.95
CA ASN A 121 -0.38 14.57 8.83
C ASN A 121 0.01 13.91 7.49
N GLY A 122 0.73 12.81 7.53
CA GLY A 122 1.23 12.08 6.36
C GLY A 122 0.22 11.12 5.72
N VAL A 123 -1.03 11.56 5.50
CA VAL A 123 -2.15 10.71 5.05
C VAL A 123 -1.80 9.87 3.82
N GLU A 124 -1.15 10.45 2.82
CA GLU A 124 -0.83 9.81 1.54
C GLU A 124 0.13 8.62 1.66
N ARG A 125 0.93 8.59 2.72
CA ARG A 125 1.92 7.52 2.98
C ARG A 125 1.59 6.72 4.24
N GLY A 126 0.54 7.12 4.96
CA GLY A 126 0.09 6.47 6.18
C GLY A 126 -0.69 5.18 5.95
N CYS A 127 -1.20 4.63 7.04
CA CYS A 127 -2.00 3.42 7.03
C CYS A 127 -3.29 3.61 6.22
N ALA A 128 -3.51 2.76 5.22
CA ALA A 128 -4.71 2.80 4.39
C ALA A 128 -5.99 2.51 5.19
N VAL A 129 -5.90 1.73 6.28
CA VAL A 129 -7.07 1.43 7.13
C VAL A 129 -7.53 2.70 7.86
N SER A 130 -6.62 3.52 8.39
CA SER A 130 -7.00 4.78 9.04
C SER A 130 -7.45 5.87 8.06
N ALA A 131 -7.06 5.77 6.79
CA ALA A 131 -7.49 6.73 5.77
C ALA A 131 -8.82 6.34 5.11
N LEU A 132 -9.06 5.05 4.90
CA LEU A 132 -10.09 4.53 3.99
C LEU A 132 -11.08 3.56 4.67
N GLY A 133 -10.89 3.23 5.95
CA GLY A 133 -11.65 2.16 6.64
C GLY A 133 -13.17 2.33 6.55
N SER A 134 -13.67 3.56 6.65
CA SER A 134 -15.10 3.88 6.53
C SER A 134 -15.67 3.72 5.11
N GLU A 135 -14.81 3.68 4.08
CA GLU A 135 -15.22 3.55 2.68
C GLU A 135 -15.08 2.11 2.15
N MET A 136 -14.18 1.31 2.75
CA MET A 136 -13.82 -0.02 2.26
C MET A 136 -15.02 -0.96 2.09
N HIS A 137 -16.01 -0.90 2.97
CA HIS A 137 -17.18 -1.78 2.91
C HIS A 137 -18.08 -1.53 1.69
N ARG A 138 -17.97 -0.37 1.05
CA ARG A 138 -18.73 0.02 -0.15
C ARG A 138 -18.01 -0.27 -1.46
N GLN A 139 -16.75 -0.69 -1.38
CA GLN A 139 -15.94 -0.96 -2.57
C GLN A 139 -16.23 -2.32 -3.20
N ALA A 140 -15.78 -2.50 -4.44
CA ALA A 140 -15.86 -3.76 -5.17
C ALA A 140 -15.20 -4.91 -4.40
N PRO A 141 -15.62 -6.17 -4.60
CA PRO A 141 -15.11 -7.34 -3.88
C PRO A 141 -13.58 -7.45 -3.90
N GLU A 142 -12.95 -7.13 -5.01
CA GLU A 142 -11.48 -7.18 -5.21
C GLU A 142 -10.76 -6.23 -4.23
N VAL A 143 -11.25 -4.99 -4.09
CA VAL A 143 -10.70 -3.99 -3.16
C VAL A 143 -10.94 -4.42 -1.72
N ARG A 144 -12.15 -4.92 -1.40
CA ARG A 144 -12.49 -5.41 -0.07
C ARG A 144 -11.62 -6.59 0.35
N HIS A 145 -11.30 -7.48 -0.59
CA HIS A 145 -10.41 -8.61 -0.33
C HIS A 145 -9.00 -8.13 0.06
N VAL A 146 -8.46 -7.11 -0.63
CA VAL A 146 -7.16 -6.51 -0.27
C VAL A 146 -7.22 -5.91 1.14
N ALA A 147 -8.29 -5.19 1.48
CA ALA A 147 -8.46 -4.61 2.82
C ALA A 147 -8.52 -5.69 3.91
N THR A 148 -9.22 -6.79 3.67
CA THR A 148 -9.29 -7.92 4.61
C THR A 148 -7.90 -8.52 4.84
N ARG A 149 -7.15 -8.80 3.77
CA ARG A 149 -5.77 -9.31 3.88
C ARG A 149 -4.86 -8.33 4.63
N HIS A 150 -5.00 -7.03 4.41
CA HIS A 150 -4.22 -6.02 5.11
C HIS A 150 -4.44 -6.08 6.62
N ILE A 151 -5.70 -6.09 7.03
CA ILE A 151 -6.06 -6.14 8.46
C ILE A 151 -5.56 -7.43 9.10
N GLN A 152 -5.74 -8.59 8.44
CA GLN A 152 -5.24 -9.88 8.94
C GLN A 152 -3.73 -9.87 9.13
N GLN A 153 -2.97 -9.46 8.11
CA GLN A 153 -1.51 -9.41 8.18
C GLN A 153 -1.00 -8.41 9.24
N LEU A 154 -1.69 -7.29 9.42
CA LEU A 154 -1.33 -6.34 10.48
C LEU A 154 -1.57 -6.94 11.86
N ILE A 155 -2.66 -7.67 12.06
CA ILE A 155 -2.94 -8.41 13.31
C ILE A 155 -1.84 -9.45 13.56
N ASP A 156 -1.49 -10.25 12.56
CA ASP A 156 -0.47 -11.29 12.68
C ASP A 156 0.90 -10.70 13.08
N ILE A 157 1.32 -9.63 12.40
CA ILE A 157 2.58 -8.94 12.68
C ILE A 157 2.59 -8.34 14.10
N VAL A 158 1.49 -7.71 14.53
CA VAL A 158 1.41 -7.13 15.89
C VAL A 158 1.33 -8.23 16.94
N ALA A 159 0.61 -9.32 16.67
CA ALA A 159 0.49 -10.45 17.59
C ALA A 159 1.84 -11.14 17.83
N SER A 160 2.72 -11.22 16.82
CA SER A 160 4.06 -11.82 16.98
C SER A 160 4.98 -11.05 17.92
N GLU A 161 4.68 -9.78 18.20
CA GLU A 161 5.44 -8.94 19.15
C GLU A 161 4.86 -8.99 20.59
N ILE A 162 3.73 -9.68 20.79
CA ILE A 162 3.09 -9.79 22.11
C ILE A 162 3.62 -11.07 22.79
N PRO A 163 4.21 -10.96 23.99
CA PRO A 163 4.70 -12.13 24.72
C PRO A 163 3.59 -13.14 25.02
N GLU A 164 3.89 -14.43 24.87
CA GLU A 164 2.99 -15.50 25.29
C GLU A 164 2.87 -15.55 26.83
N GLY A 165 1.69 -15.96 27.33
CA GLY A 165 1.46 -16.20 28.76
C GLY A 165 0.64 -15.14 29.49
N GLY A 166 0.07 -14.18 28.76
CA GLY A 166 -0.95 -13.26 29.33
C GLY A 166 -2.33 -13.90 29.46
N ASP A 167 -3.26 -13.21 30.15
CA ASP A 167 -4.66 -13.65 30.33
C ASP A 167 -5.48 -13.66 29.03
N ARG A 168 -4.99 -13.01 27.97
CA ARG A 168 -5.63 -12.90 26.64
C ARG A 168 -4.73 -13.51 25.58
N SER A 169 -5.35 -13.99 24.51
CA SER A 169 -4.56 -14.41 23.35
C SER A 169 -3.82 -13.21 22.73
N ALA A 170 -2.61 -13.44 22.21
CA ALA A 170 -1.85 -12.40 21.54
C ALA A 170 -2.62 -11.78 20.36
N HIS A 171 -3.42 -12.58 19.65
CA HIS A 171 -4.29 -12.12 18.58
C HIS A 171 -5.40 -11.19 19.06
N ASP A 172 -6.10 -11.52 20.15
CA ASP A 172 -7.14 -10.66 20.70
C ASP A 172 -6.57 -9.33 21.16
N GLU A 173 -5.41 -9.35 21.81
CA GLU A 173 -4.73 -8.14 22.23
C GLU A 173 -4.26 -7.31 21.02
N ALA A 174 -3.72 -7.93 19.98
CA ALA A 174 -3.34 -7.26 18.74
C ALA A 174 -4.55 -6.59 18.05
N MET A 175 -5.69 -7.28 17.97
CA MET A 175 -6.93 -6.73 17.42
C MET A 175 -7.38 -5.49 18.19
N VAL A 176 -7.34 -5.50 19.51
CA VAL A 176 -7.72 -4.35 20.34
C VAL A 176 -6.75 -3.19 20.15
N ARG A 177 -5.43 -3.44 20.17
CA ARG A 177 -4.39 -2.41 19.98
C ARG A 177 -4.53 -1.73 18.61
N ILE A 178 -4.65 -2.52 17.54
CA ILE A 178 -4.82 -1.99 16.18
C ILE A 178 -6.10 -1.17 16.07
N SER A 179 -7.22 -1.68 16.61
CA SER A 179 -8.50 -0.96 16.58
C SER A 179 -8.40 0.38 17.31
N ALA A 180 -7.73 0.42 18.47
CA ALA A 180 -7.51 1.65 19.22
C ALA A 180 -6.58 2.63 18.46
N MET A 181 -5.49 2.15 17.88
CA MET A 181 -4.55 2.98 17.09
C MET A 181 -5.24 3.59 15.88
N VAL A 182 -5.95 2.77 15.09
CA VAL A 182 -6.69 3.23 13.90
C VAL A 182 -7.79 4.21 14.31
N GLY A 183 -8.61 3.87 15.30
CA GLY A 183 -9.68 4.74 15.81
C GLY A 183 -9.16 6.08 16.33
N THR A 184 -8.05 6.06 17.06
CA THR A 184 -7.40 7.29 17.58
C THR A 184 -6.97 8.22 16.45
N VAL A 185 -6.32 7.68 15.39
CA VAL A 185 -5.89 8.50 14.25
C VAL A 185 -7.10 9.04 13.47
N VAL A 186 -8.15 8.22 13.29
CA VAL A 186 -9.40 8.68 12.64
C VAL A 186 -10.03 9.82 13.42
N LEU A 187 -10.17 9.70 14.73
CA LEU A 187 -10.74 10.74 15.60
C LEU A 187 -9.85 11.99 15.61
N ALA A 188 -8.53 11.83 15.73
CA ALA A 188 -7.60 12.95 15.75
C ALA A 188 -7.57 13.74 14.43
N ARG A 189 -7.86 13.08 13.30
CA ARG A 189 -8.02 13.73 11.98
C ARG A 189 -9.38 14.39 11.79
N ALA A 190 -10.40 13.93 12.51
CA ALA A 190 -11.77 14.42 12.37
C ALA A 190 -12.05 15.71 13.15
N VAL A 191 -11.25 16.01 14.18
CA VAL A 191 -11.46 17.20 15.01
C VAL A 191 -10.68 18.41 14.45
N ASP A 192 -11.23 19.60 14.62
CA ASP A 192 -10.63 20.88 14.25
C ASP A 192 -9.90 21.55 15.44
N ASP A 193 -9.78 20.82 16.58
CA ASP A 193 -9.05 21.23 17.77
C ASP A 193 -7.73 20.46 17.91
N PRO A 194 -6.58 21.10 17.66
CA PRO A 194 -5.26 20.47 17.80
C PRO A 194 -4.94 19.98 19.21
N ALA A 195 -5.47 20.63 20.25
CA ALA A 195 -5.24 20.21 21.64
C ALA A 195 -6.01 18.92 21.94
N LEU A 196 -7.24 18.80 21.46
CA LEU A 196 -8.02 17.56 21.56
C LEU A 196 -7.38 16.42 20.73
N ALA A 197 -6.94 16.71 19.50
CA ALA A 197 -6.25 15.72 18.66
C ALA A 197 -4.99 15.18 19.35
N LYS A 198 -4.21 16.04 20.01
CA LYS A 198 -3.03 15.65 20.79
C LYS A 198 -3.43 14.81 22.01
N SER A 199 -4.44 15.25 22.78
CA SER A 199 -4.91 14.54 23.98
C SER A 199 -5.42 13.14 23.67
N LEU A 200 -6.13 12.93 22.55
CA LEU A 200 -6.58 11.62 22.09
C LEU A 200 -5.39 10.67 21.87
N ARG A 201 -4.35 11.14 21.20
CA ARG A 201 -3.16 10.32 20.89
C ARG A 201 -2.33 10.00 22.14
N GLU A 202 -2.15 10.98 23.03
CA GLU A 202 -1.45 10.79 24.29
C GLU A 202 -2.18 9.83 25.22
N ALA A 203 -3.51 9.91 25.31
CA ALA A 203 -4.32 9.00 26.11
C ALA A 203 -4.23 7.55 25.60
N ALA A 204 -4.34 7.33 24.28
CA ALA A 204 -4.18 6.02 23.68
C ALA A 204 -2.77 5.46 23.91
N PHE A 205 -1.73 6.25 23.71
CA PHE A 205 -0.35 5.84 23.96
C PHE A 205 -0.15 5.45 25.43
N LYS A 206 -0.60 6.28 26.37
CA LYS A 206 -0.48 6.03 27.82
C LYS A 206 -1.21 4.76 28.24
N TYR A 207 -2.41 4.50 27.70
CA TYR A 207 -3.21 3.34 28.06
C TYR A 207 -2.51 2.01 27.75
N PHE A 208 -1.82 1.94 26.61
CA PHE A 208 -1.13 0.71 26.17
C PHE A 208 0.35 0.67 26.55
N SER A 209 0.90 1.74 27.11
CA SER A 209 2.26 1.72 27.65
C SER A 209 2.30 0.97 28.98
N PRO A 210 3.36 0.19 29.27
CA PRO A 210 3.51 -0.44 30.59
C PRO A 210 3.42 0.61 31.70
N VAL A 211 2.65 0.30 32.75
CA VAL A 211 2.61 1.13 33.96
C VAL A 211 3.91 0.91 34.71
N GLY A 212 4.83 1.84 34.64
CA GLY A 212 6.05 1.90 35.46
C GLY A 212 7.28 1.26 34.82
N GLY A 213 8.02 2.03 34.10
CA GLY A 213 9.44 1.95 33.87
C GLY A 213 10.04 3.27 34.32
#